data_adb27c6195418a7325bfb08f2d34d2e9
#
_entry.id   adb27c6195418a7325bfb08f2d34d2e9
#
_cell.length_a   1.000
_cell.length_b   1.000
_cell.length_c   1.000
_cell.angle_alpha   90.00
_cell.angle_beta   90.00
_cell.angle_gamma   90.00
#
_symmetry.space_group_name_H-M   'P 1'
#
loop_
_entity.id
_entity.type
_entity.pdbx_description
1 polymer ?
#
loop_
_entity_poly.entity_id
_entity_poly.type
_entity_poly.pdbx_seq_one_letter_code
_entity_poly.pdbx_strand_id
1 'polypeptide(L)'
;MKILKVLFLIIVMLSTLGKAQNITDALRVSESGLGVGARALGMGNAYNAISDDGSAMYFNPAGLGMMKRLEVSGGLDYLNFTNDATLFNNKTNYSSSATNFNQISFVFPFPTLRGSLVFGMAYNKNKDLTSALKFDGFNIGSHSMVQYLEDAKSPLDDQSYKNSIPYNLYLSDDTGKVSVINGKLNQSGITLQEGGLESWTFSSSMEVSKNMYVGASLNVNSGTFKSNREYFEDDTKGIYANVETAPGNAFTKNFTTFYRNDVLDWEISGWDLKVGTIYQLSKIARFGATVQFPKTFTIKETYTFDAHSEFGGNIVDLPSDLKDYLSDKVEYDITTPFVLTGAASVNVKGLILSAEATLTDYSQTEFSNPKGISTSYFAGLNKDMKELLRAVAALNIGVEYTIPEVGIRVRGGFISQPSPYKGDPSDFGKKYLTGGVGFLADETFAIDIAYAHGWWKTYGDNYGTDLSRIYQDISNDKMLVTFSYRF
;
A
#
# COMPACT_ATOMS: atom_id res chain seq x y z
N MET A 1 -33.88 -12.57 -3.21
CA MET A 1 -33.47 -11.35 -2.49
C MET A 1 -31.98 -11.27 -2.13
N LYS A 2 -31.23 -12.38 -2.03
CA LYS A 2 -29.77 -12.34 -1.81
C LYS A 2 -28.96 -12.10 -3.10
N ILE A 3 -29.46 -12.52 -4.25
CA ILE A 3 -28.82 -12.34 -5.56
C ILE A 3 -28.89 -10.88 -6.04
N LEU A 4 -29.92 -10.12 -5.66
CA LEU A 4 -30.06 -8.71 -6.04
C LEU A 4 -29.11 -7.78 -5.26
N LYS A 5 -28.63 -8.19 -4.08
CA LYS A 5 -27.66 -7.42 -3.29
C LYS A 5 -26.21 -7.59 -3.77
N VAL A 6 -25.91 -8.73 -4.40
CA VAL A 6 -24.61 -8.98 -5.03
C VAL A 6 -24.50 -8.20 -6.35
N LEU A 7 -25.60 -8.02 -7.08
CA LEU A 7 -25.60 -7.22 -8.32
C LEU A 7 -25.41 -5.71 -8.09
N PHE A 8 -25.71 -5.20 -6.89
CA PHE A 8 -25.56 -3.76 -6.57
C PHE A 8 -24.14 -3.40 -6.12
N LEU A 9 -23.33 -4.36 -5.67
CA LEU A 9 -21.94 -4.16 -5.26
C LEU A 9 -20.97 -4.00 -6.46
N ILE A 10 -21.44 -4.27 -7.66
CA ILE A 10 -20.65 -4.42 -8.89
C ILE A 10 -20.59 -3.13 -9.73
N ILE A 11 -21.42 -2.11 -9.40
CA ILE A 11 -21.58 -0.93 -10.28
C ILE A 11 -20.52 0.17 -10.02
N VAL A 12 -19.66 0.03 -9.03
CA VAL A 12 -18.82 1.15 -8.54
C VAL A 12 -17.37 1.12 -9.03
N MET A 13 -16.93 0.08 -9.73
CA MET A 13 -15.61 0.08 -10.39
C MET A 13 -15.66 0.44 -11.89
N LEU A 14 -16.61 1.27 -12.30
CA LEU A 14 -16.51 1.98 -13.56
C LEU A 14 -15.50 3.11 -13.38
N SER A 15 -14.21 2.75 -13.42
CA SER A 15 -13.17 3.75 -13.64
C SER A 15 -13.45 4.41 -14.99
N THR A 16 -14.04 5.57 -14.95
CA THR A 16 -14.07 6.46 -16.10
C THR A 16 -12.63 6.64 -16.57
N LEU A 17 -12.35 6.28 -17.81
CA LEU A 17 -11.11 6.60 -18.49
C LEU A 17 -10.82 8.10 -18.24
N GLY A 18 -9.68 8.41 -17.65
CA GLY A 18 -9.24 9.77 -17.40
C GLY A 18 -9.27 10.24 -15.94
N LYS A 19 -9.57 9.36 -14.95
CA LYS A 19 -9.41 9.71 -13.53
C LYS A 19 -8.66 8.60 -12.82
N ALA A 20 -7.42 8.90 -12.44
CA ALA A 20 -6.52 7.93 -11.81
C ALA A 20 -6.92 7.60 -10.36
N GLN A 21 -7.65 8.52 -9.68
CA GLN A 21 -7.97 8.41 -8.26
C GLN A 21 -9.08 7.38 -8.00
N ASN A 22 -8.83 6.49 -7.05
CA ASN A 22 -9.77 5.45 -6.63
C ASN A 22 -9.65 5.13 -5.13
N ILE A 23 -10.53 4.28 -4.61
CA ILE A 23 -10.54 3.87 -3.19
C ILE A 23 -9.23 3.19 -2.78
N THR A 24 -8.60 2.42 -3.68
CA THR A 24 -7.32 1.75 -3.41
C THR A 24 -6.21 2.76 -3.13
N ASP A 25 -6.26 3.94 -3.75
CA ASP A 25 -5.29 5.02 -3.53
C ASP A 25 -5.41 5.60 -2.12
N ALA A 26 -6.65 5.81 -1.65
CA ALA A 26 -6.89 6.22 -0.28
C ALA A 26 -6.40 5.17 0.74
N LEU A 27 -6.62 3.89 0.46
CA LEU A 27 -6.12 2.79 1.29
C LEU A 27 -4.61 2.65 1.24
N ARG A 28 -3.97 2.98 0.11
CA ARG A 28 -2.50 2.95 -0.06
C ARG A 28 -1.80 3.80 1.00
N VAL A 29 -2.33 4.98 1.32
CA VAL A 29 -1.76 5.87 2.35
C VAL A 29 -2.37 5.65 3.74
N SER A 30 -3.55 5.04 3.86
CA SER A 30 -4.26 4.84 5.14
C SER A 30 -3.87 3.54 5.86
N GLU A 31 -3.59 2.46 5.14
CA GLU A 31 -3.16 1.20 5.74
C GLU A 31 -1.74 1.31 6.30
N SER A 32 -1.53 0.80 7.50
CA SER A 32 -0.22 0.75 8.15
C SER A 32 0.73 -0.22 7.44
N GLY A 33 2.01 0.15 7.36
CA GLY A 33 3.09 -0.76 6.96
C GLY A 33 3.55 -1.67 8.12
N LEU A 34 4.64 -2.40 7.87
CA LEU A 34 5.27 -3.26 8.90
C LEU A 34 6.13 -2.48 9.91
N GLY A 35 6.20 -1.15 9.79
CA GLY A 35 6.89 -0.29 10.74
C GLY A 35 8.41 -0.43 10.72
N VAL A 36 9.03 -0.07 11.83
CA VAL A 36 10.48 0.11 12.01
C VAL A 36 11.03 -0.70 13.19
N GLY A 37 12.33 -0.96 13.17
CA GLY A 37 13.02 -1.67 14.26
C GLY A 37 12.92 -3.20 14.15
N ALA A 38 14.09 -3.86 14.04
CA ALA A 38 14.16 -5.32 13.89
C ALA A 38 13.60 -6.06 15.12
N ARG A 39 13.79 -5.50 16.33
CA ARG A 39 13.25 -6.09 17.55
C ARG A 39 11.72 -6.14 17.53
N ALA A 40 11.08 -5.05 17.13
CA ALA A 40 9.62 -4.98 17.04
C ALA A 40 9.08 -5.92 15.97
N LEU A 41 9.67 -5.93 14.75
CA LEU A 41 9.28 -6.82 13.68
C LEU A 41 9.41 -8.30 14.09
N GLY A 42 10.52 -8.68 14.73
CA GLY A 42 10.74 -10.05 15.22
C GLY A 42 9.69 -10.51 16.23
N MET A 43 9.07 -9.58 16.95
CA MET A 43 7.96 -9.81 17.89
C MET A 43 6.57 -9.59 17.26
N GLY A 44 6.45 -9.69 15.93
CA GLY A 44 5.17 -9.51 15.26
C GLY A 44 4.56 -8.12 15.46
N ASN A 45 5.37 -7.10 15.69
CA ASN A 45 4.93 -5.72 16.00
C ASN A 45 3.99 -5.62 17.23
N ALA A 46 3.92 -6.63 18.09
CA ALA A 46 3.21 -6.54 19.38
C ALA A 46 4.07 -5.74 20.39
N TYR A 47 4.28 -4.47 20.09
CA TYR A 47 5.36 -3.67 20.71
C TYR A 47 4.88 -2.46 21.53
N ASN A 48 3.61 -2.04 21.44
CA ASN A 48 3.08 -0.86 22.11
C ASN A 48 3.19 -0.87 23.65
N ALA A 49 3.14 -2.05 24.29
CA ALA A 49 3.31 -2.18 25.73
C ALA A 49 4.80 -2.37 26.15
N ILE A 50 5.71 -2.57 25.19
CA ILE A 50 7.14 -2.77 25.40
C ILE A 50 7.89 -1.47 25.15
N SER A 51 8.02 -1.04 23.92
CA SER A 51 8.50 0.26 23.43
C SER A 51 9.65 0.88 24.23
N ASP A 52 10.69 0.11 24.55
CA ASP A 52 11.79 0.53 25.42
C ASP A 52 13.12 0.73 24.66
N ASP A 53 13.02 1.16 23.39
CA ASP A 53 14.13 1.57 22.52
C ASP A 53 13.69 2.71 21.58
N GLY A 54 14.55 3.14 20.65
CA GLY A 54 14.27 4.25 19.73
C GLY A 54 13.05 4.06 18.83
N SER A 55 12.63 2.82 18.56
CA SER A 55 11.40 2.55 17.80
C SER A 55 10.11 2.91 18.57
N ALA A 56 10.21 3.23 19.87
CA ALA A 56 9.11 3.74 20.67
C ALA A 56 8.45 4.97 20.04
N MET A 57 9.20 5.83 19.37
CA MET A 57 8.67 7.01 18.69
C MET A 57 7.65 6.66 17.63
N TYR A 58 7.79 5.50 16.99
CA TYR A 58 6.84 4.98 16.01
C TYR A 58 5.69 4.22 16.68
N PHE A 59 5.97 3.29 17.61
CA PHE A 59 4.95 2.42 18.22
C PHE A 59 4.17 3.13 19.32
N ASN A 60 4.84 3.47 20.43
CA ASN A 60 4.22 4.15 21.57
C ASN A 60 5.22 5.14 22.20
N PRO A 61 5.06 6.45 21.97
CA PRO A 61 6.01 7.46 22.47
C PRO A 61 6.16 7.48 23.99
N ALA A 62 5.17 6.98 24.74
CA ALA A 62 5.27 6.88 26.20
C ALA A 62 6.42 5.97 26.64
N GLY A 63 6.81 5.02 25.79
CA GLY A 63 7.91 4.10 26.06
C GLY A 63 9.27 4.77 26.22
N LEU A 64 9.50 5.91 25.55
CA LEU A 64 10.71 6.70 25.74
C LEU A 64 10.93 7.06 27.22
N GLY A 65 9.87 7.33 27.98
CA GLY A 65 9.95 7.68 29.40
C GLY A 65 10.60 6.63 30.29
N MET A 66 10.70 5.38 29.82
CA MET A 66 11.39 4.29 30.51
C MET A 66 12.90 4.25 30.22
N MET A 67 13.36 4.97 29.18
CA MET A 67 14.77 4.99 28.78
C MET A 67 15.59 5.90 29.67
N LYS A 68 16.69 5.38 30.22
CA LYS A 68 17.54 6.07 31.17
C LYS A 68 18.88 6.50 30.58
N ARG A 69 19.21 5.99 29.41
CA ARG A 69 20.47 6.24 28.69
C ARG A 69 20.18 6.90 27.38
N LEU A 70 21.09 7.75 26.91
CA LEU A 70 21.11 8.25 25.56
C LEU A 70 21.23 7.04 24.61
N GLU A 71 20.43 7.00 23.56
CA GLU A 71 20.49 5.96 22.57
C GLU A 71 20.54 6.53 21.16
N VAL A 72 21.42 5.99 20.33
CA VAL A 72 21.45 6.21 18.89
C VAL A 72 21.22 4.86 18.22
N SER A 73 20.27 4.79 17.28
CA SER A 73 20.04 3.58 16.51
C SER A 73 19.87 3.86 15.02
N GLY A 74 20.18 2.84 14.21
CA GLY A 74 20.00 2.89 12.76
C GLY A 74 19.65 1.51 12.21
N GLY A 75 18.90 1.45 11.12
CA GLY A 75 18.47 0.20 10.55
C GLY A 75 18.30 0.24 9.04
N LEU A 76 18.49 -0.93 8.43
CA LEU A 76 18.28 -1.18 7.00
C LEU A 76 17.23 -2.26 6.83
N ASP A 77 16.42 -2.20 5.77
CA ASP A 77 15.53 -3.27 5.38
C ASP A 77 15.74 -3.72 3.93
N TYR A 78 15.43 -4.98 3.70
CA TYR A 78 15.26 -5.58 2.40
C TYR A 78 13.86 -6.16 2.30
N LEU A 79 13.16 -5.82 1.22
CA LEU A 79 11.82 -6.31 0.90
C LEU A 79 11.88 -7.08 -0.40
N ASN A 80 11.18 -8.20 -0.48
CA ASN A 80 10.91 -8.93 -1.71
C ASN A 80 9.41 -9.21 -1.82
N PHE A 81 8.77 -8.64 -2.81
CA PHE A 81 7.36 -8.82 -3.14
C PHE A 81 7.24 -9.79 -4.31
N THR A 82 6.51 -10.89 -4.14
CA THR A 82 6.27 -11.90 -5.17
C THR A 82 4.77 -12.04 -5.39
N ASN A 83 4.37 -12.16 -6.65
CA ASN A 83 2.98 -12.26 -7.06
C ASN A 83 2.81 -13.42 -8.05
N ASP A 84 2.03 -14.42 -7.66
CA ASP A 84 1.56 -15.50 -8.49
C ASP A 84 0.18 -15.11 -9.05
N ALA A 85 0.17 -14.66 -10.29
CA ALA A 85 -1.03 -14.18 -10.96
C ALA A 85 -1.64 -15.24 -11.86
N THR A 86 -2.98 -15.29 -11.93
CA THR A 86 -3.72 -16.20 -12.82
C THR A 86 -4.71 -15.41 -13.66
N LEU A 87 -4.52 -15.40 -14.99
CA LEU A 87 -5.45 -14.84 -15.98
C LEU A 87 -5.87 -15.96 -16.96
N PHE A 88 -7.16 -16.17 -17.16
CA PHE A 88 -7.71 -17.20 -18.06
C PHE A 88 -7.08 -18.59 -17.89
N ASN A 89 -6.87 -19.03 -16.63
CA ASN A 89 -6.21 -20.27 -16.23
C ASN A 89 -4.69 -20.35 -16.55
N ASN A 90 -4.08 -19.31 -17.08
CA ASN A 90 -2.63 -19.25 -17.22
C ASN A 90 -2.01 -18.58 -16.01
N LYS A 91 -0.94 -19.18 -15.46
CA LYS A 91 -0.23 -18.70 -14.28
C LYS A 91 1.07 -18.04 -14.67
N THR A 92 1.34 -16.90 -14.07
CA THR A 92 2.59 -16.16 -14.19
C THR A 92 3.12 -15.83 -12.79
N ASN A 93 4.43 -15.83 -12.63
CA ASN A 93 5.11 -15.40 -11.40
C ASN A 93 5.94 -14.16 -11.72
N TYR A 94 5.88 -13.16 -10.85
CA TYR A 94 6.74 -11.99 -10.97
C TYR A 94 7.07 -11.41 -9.60
N SER A 95 8.30 -10.89 -9.44
CA SER A 95 8.76 -10.33 -8.19
C SER A 95 9.47 -9.00 -8.39
N SER A 96 9.42 -8.16 -7.35
CA SER A 96 10.20 -6.93 -7.24
C SER A 96 10.77 -6.81 -5.84
N SER A 97 11.97 -6.29 -5.72
CA SER A 97 12.66 -6.14 -4.44
C SER A 97 13.16 -4.71 -4.25
N ALA A 98 13.23 -4.29 -2.99
CA ALA A 98 13.78 -2.99 -2.60
C ALA A 98 14.67 -3.13 -1.37
N THR A 99 15.74 -2.33 -1.31
CA THR A 99 16.58 -2.16 -0.12
C THR A 99 16.49 -0.72 0.32
N ASN A 100 16.18 -0.51 1.59
CA ASN A 100 15.90 0.82 2.10
C ASN A 100 16.66 1.10 3.40
N PHE A 101 16.87 2.38 3.64
CA PHE A 101 17.17 2.87 4.95
C PHE A 101 15.87 2.90 5.77
N ASN A 102 15.78 2.06 6.81
CA ASN A 102 14.54 1.85 7.55
C ASN A 102 14.32 2.90 8.64
N GLN A 103 15.37 3.16 9.42
CA GLN A 103 15.29 4.00 10.60
C GLN A 103 16.63 4.61 10.95
N ILE A 104 16.63 5.86 11.43
CA ILE A 104 17.66 6.41 12.33
C ILE A 104 16.95 7.10 13.48
N SER A 105 17.42 6.88 14.71
CA SER A 105 16.81 7.50 15.89
C SER A 105 17.86 7.98 16.88
N PHE A 106 17.48 9.04 17.58
CA PHE A 106 18.24 9.64 18.65
C PHE A 106 17.32 9.88 19.85
N VAL A 107 17.65 9.30 21.00
CA VAL A 107 16.88 9.41 22.24
C VAL A 107 17.73 10.07 23.32
N PHE A 108 17.21 11.12 23.92
CA PHE A 108 17.87 11.94 24.90
C PHE A 108 17.07 12.02 26.19
N PRO A 109 17.42 11.24 27.26
CA PRO A 109 16.87 11.40 28.58
C PRO A 109 17.38 12.71 29.22
N PHE A 110 16.43 13.55 29.62
CA PHE A 110 16.77 14.81 30.30
C PHE A 110 16.88 14.57 31.82
N PRO A 111 17.92 15.07 32.49
CA PRO A 111 18.08 14.92 33.94
C PRO A 111 16.91 15.54 34.70
N THR A 112 16.22 14.75 35.53
CA THR A 112 15.10 15.18 36.36
C THR A 112 15.34 14.83 37.84
N LEU A 113 14.76 15.61 38.75
CA LEU A 113 14.83 15.29 40.18
C LEU A 113 13.88 14.15 40.58
N ARG A 114 12.75 13.99 39.86
CA ARG A 114 11.75 12.93 40.05
C ARG A 114 11.17 12.55 38.72
N GLY A 115 10.80 11.25 38.56
CA GLY A 115 10.27 10.72 37.32
C GLY A 115 11.29 10.72 36.20
N SER A 116 10.80 10.83 34.96
CA SER A 116 11.63 10.93 33.76
C SER A 116 11.07 11.98 32.81
N LEU A 117 11.96 12.59 32.02
CA LEU A 117 11.62 13.43 30.87
C LEU A 117 12.59 13.03 29.76
N VAL A 118 12.05 12.58 28.63
CA VAL A 118 12.85 12.06 27.51
C VAL A 118 12.38 12.70 26.23
N PHE A 119 13.32 13.15 25.41
CA PHE A 119 13.08 13.64 24.06
C PHE A 119 13.64 12.65 23.05
N GLY A 120 13.03 12.60 21.89
CA GLY A 120 13.50 11.78 20.79
C GLY A 120 13.27 12.42 19.44
N MET A 121 14.15 12.12 18.51
CA MET A 121 14.03 12.47 17.10
C MET A 121 14.36 11.23 16.26
N ALA A 122 13.54 10.95 15.24
CA ALA A 122 13.80 9.84 14.34
C ALA A 122 13.41 10.17 12.91
N TYR A 123 14.12 9.56 11.95
CA TYR A 123 13.63 9.30 10.61
C TYR A 123 13.16 7.85 10.56
N ASN A 124 11.97 7.63 10.03
CA ASN A 124 11.34 6.31 9.92
C ASN A 124 10.79 6.09 8.52
N LYS A 125 11.11 4.96 7.89
CA LYS A 125 10.38 4.48 6.69
C LYS A 125 9.17 3.66 7.15
N ASN A 126 8.01 4.32 7.18
CA ASN A 126 6.78 3.78 7.76
C ASN A 126 6.16 2.67 6.91
N LYS A 127 6.25 2.82 5.59
CA LYS A 127 5.63 1.88 4.63
C LYS A 127 6.43 1.84 3.34
N ASP A 128 6.61 0.64 2.79
CA ASP A 128 7.10 0.40 1.45
C ASP A 128 5.91 0.17 0.51
N LEU A 129 5.95 0.73 -0.68
CA LEU A 129 4.90 0.66 -1.69
C LEU A 129 5.31 -0.20 -2.91
N THR A 130 6.42 -0.93 -2.80
CA THR A 130 6.90 -1.83 -3.84
C THR A 130 5.92 -2.97 -4.06
N SER A 131 5.49 -3.13 -5.31
CA SER A 131 4.72 -4.30 -5.75
C SER A 131 4.99 -4.61 -7.22
N ALA A 132 4.66 -5.83 -7.62
CA ALA A 132 4.86 -6.30 -8.98
C ALA A 132 3.69 -7.20 -9.40
N LEU A 133 3.26 -7.06 -10.64
CA LEU A 133 2.28 -7.93 -11.26
C LEU A 133 2.70 -8.18 -12.70
N LYS A 134 2.71 -9.43 -13.10
CA LYS A 134 2.80 -9.84 -14.51
C LYS A 134 1.68 -10.82 -14.77
N PHE A 135 0.99 -10.64 -15.89
CA PHE A 135 -0.04 -11.56 -16.32
C PHE A 135 0.06 -11.83 -17.82
N ASP A 136 -0.41 -12.98 -18.21
CA ASP A 136 -0.48 -13.42 -19.60
C ASP A 136 -1.60 -14.45 -19.72
N GLY A 137 -2.45 -14.37 -20.74
CA GLY A 137 -3.50 -15.33 -20.93
C GLY A 137 -4.33 -15.09 -22.18
N PHE A 138 -4.69 -16.18 -22.87
CA PHE A 138 -5.51 -16.09 -24.07
C PHE A 138 -6.99 -15.97 -23.71
N ASN A 139 -7.61 -14.85 -24.08
CA ASN A 139 -9.03 -14.61 -23.92
C ASN A 139 -9.82 -15.34 -25.03
N ILE A 140 -10.56 -16.38 -24.67
CA ILE A 140 -11.45 -17.10 -25.60
C ILE A 140 -12.83 -16.45 -25.77
N GLY A 141 -13.13 -15.46 -24.92
CA GLY A 141 -14.40 -14.74 -24.90
C GLY A 141 -14.56 -13.73 -26.04
N SER A 142 -15.71 -13.09 -26.08
CA SER A 142 -16.10 -12.12 -27.12
C SER A 142 -16.03 -10.69 -26.57
N HIS A 143 -14.94 -10.34 -25.90
CA HIS A 143 -14.71 -9.01 -25.32
C HIS A 143 -13.22 -8.65 -25.35
N SER A 144 -12.94 -7.36 -25.46
CA SER A 144 -11.61 -6.77 -25.58
C SER A 144 -11.57 -5.43 -24.83
N MET A 145 -10.39 -4.99 -24.41
CA MET A 145 -10.17 -3.66 -23.90
C MET A 145 -10.60 -2.58 -24.92
N VAL A 146 -10.38 -2.85 -26.21
CA VAL A 146 -10.75 -1.90 -27.29
C VAL A 146 -12.24 -1.57 -27.24
N GLN A 147 -13.11 -2.61 -27.12
CA GLN A 147 -14.57 -2.40 -26.99
C GLN A 147 -14.93 -1.65 -25.71
N TYR A 148 -14.26 -1.95 -24.61
CA TYR A 148 -14.48 -1.25 -23.35
C TYR A 148 -14.11 0.24 -23.45
N LEU A 149 -13.10 0.59 -24.24
CA LEU A 149 -12.71 1.98 -24.51
C LEU A 149 -13.75 2.72 -25.40
N GLU A 150 -14.51 2.00 -26.21
CA GLU A 150 -15.64 2.54 -26.99
C GLU A 150 -16.85 2.84 -26.10
N ASP A 151 -17.20 1.86 -25.24
CA ASP A 151 -18.36 1.95 -24.34
C ASP A 151 -18.13 2.95 -23.19
N ALA A 152 -16.89 3.16 -22.79
CA ALA A 152 -16.56 4.17 -21.81
C ALA A 152 -16.93 5.52 -22.39
N LYS A 153 -17.99 6.14 -21.87
CA LYS A 153 -18.30 7.53 -22.15
C LYS A 153 -17.02 8.32 -21.97
N SER A 154 -16.45 8.79 -23.08
CA SER A 154 -15.31 9.69 -23.04
C SER A 154 -15.65 10.77 -22.01
N PRO A 155 -14.75 11.11 -21.08
CA PRO A 155 -14.96 12.25 -20.20
C PRO A 155 -15.07 13.56 -21.00
N LEU A 156 -14.76 13.50 -22.27
CA LEU A 156 -14.98 14.48 -23.32
C LEU A 156 -16.43 14.38 -23.77
N ASP A 157 -17.28 14.99 -23.00
CA ASP A 157 -18.73 15.06 -23.20
C ASP A 157 -19.12 15.90 -24.43
N ASP A 158 -18.37 15.84 -25.49
CA ASP A 158 -18.76 16.51 -26.71
C ASP A 158 -18.37 15.72 -27.98
N GLN A 159 -19.33 14.95 -28.45
CA GLN A 159 -19.63 14.69 -29.87
C GLN A 159 -18.48 14.36 -30.83
N SER A 160 -17.24 14.29 -30.37
CA SER A 160 -16.11 14.11 -31.26
C SER A 160 -15.51 12.71 -31.05
N TYR A 161 -15.99 11.73 -31.87
CA TYR A 161 -15.28 10.48 -32.13
C TYR A 161 -13.77 10.70 -32.40
N LYS A 162 -13.36 11.92 -32.79
CA LYS A 162 -11.97 12.33 -33.00
C LYS A 162 -11.12 12.24 -31.74
N ASN A 163 -11.72 12.22 -30.56
CA ASN A 163 -11.04 12.07 -29.29
C ASN A 163 -11.14 10.64 -28.73
N SER A 164 -11.76 9.72 -29.46
CA SER A 164 -11.81 8.31 -29.11
C SER A 164 -10.46 7.64 -29.33
N ILE A 165 -9.95 6.94 -28.35
CA ILE A 165 -8.70 6.17 -28.47
C ILE A 165 -8.80 5.13 -29.59
N PRO A 166 -9.86 4.28 -29.65
CA PRO A 166 -10.01 3.29 -30.73
C PRO A 166 -10.04 3.94 -32.11
N TYR A 167 -10.70 5.07 -32.28
CA TYR A 167 -10.73 5.80 -33.57
C TYR A 167 -9.33 6.26 -34.02
N ASN A 168 -8.60 6.93 -33.13
CA ASN A 168 -7.28 7.47 -33.45
C ASN A 168 -6.23 6.37 -33.71
N LEU A 169 -6.46 5.19 -33.16
CA LEU A 169 -5.62 4.01 -33.37
C LEU A 169 -6.11 3.10 -34.50
N TYR A 170 -7.12 3.53 -35.28
CA TYR A 170 -7.75 2.74 -36.34
C TYR A 170 -8.29 1.38 -35.89
N LEU A 171 -8.76 1.29 -34.64
CA LEU A 171 -9.30 0.06 -34.03
C LEU A 171 -10.83 0.03 -34.04
N SER A 172 -11.48 1.08 -34.57
CA SER A 172 -12.93 1.20 -34.69
C SER A 172 -13.33 1.81 -36.04
N ASP A 173 -14.63 1.83 -36.30
CA ASP A 173 -15.21 2.51 -37.46
C ASP A 173 -15.01 4.03 -37.41
N ASP A 174 -15.46 4.72 -38.44
CA ASP A 174 -15.38 6.18 -38.57
C ASP A 174 -16.26 6.94 -37.57
N THR A 175 -17.13 6.24 -36.86
CA THR A 175 -17.90 6.82 -35.75
C THR A 175 -17.18 6.72 -34.41
N GLY A 176 -16.10 5.93 -34.32
CA GLY A 176 -15.37 5.66 -33.09
C GLY A 176 -16.13 4.82 -32.05
N LYS A 177 -17.23 4.18 -32.47
CA LYS A 177 -18.16 3.48 -31.58
C LYS A 177 -18.26 1.98 -31.81
N VAL A 178 -17.78 1.47 -32.93
CA VAL A 178 -17.91 0.05 -33.28
C VAL A 178 -16.54 -0.50 -33.69
N SER A 179 -16.04 -1.47 -32.91
CA SER A 179 -14.86 -2.24 -33.25
C SER A 179 -15.21 -3.64 -33.72
N VAL A 180 -14.46 -4.12 -34.69
CA VAL A 180 -14.49 -5.54 -35.09
C VAL A 180 -13.66 -6.40 -34.13
N ILE A 181 -12.78 -5.76 -33.32
CA ILE A 181 -11.94 -6.43 -32.33
C ILE A 181 -12.80 -6.75 -31.11
N ASN A 182 -13.25 -8.00 -31.01
CA ASN A 182 -14.23 -8.46 -30.02
C ASN A 182 -13.73 -9.67 -29.21
N GLY A 183 -12.46 -9.70 -28.84
CA GLY A 183 -11.85 -10.78 -28.07
C GLY A 183 -11.04 -11.77 -28.91
N LYS A 184 -10.82 -12.98 -28.39
CA LYS A 184 -9.94 -14.01 -28.98
C LYS A 184 -8.50 -13.52 -29.18
N LEU A 185 -8.04 -12.67 -28.28
CA LEU A 185 -6.71 -12.10 -28.22
C LEU A 185 -5.94 -12.63 -27.02
N ASN A 186 -4.65 -12.66 -27.10
CA ASN A 186 -3.81 -12.86 -25.95
C ASN A 186 -3.74 -11.54 -25.17
N GLN A 187 -4.07 -11.57 -23.88
CA GLN A 187 -3.97 -10.42 -22.99
C GLN A 187 -2.77 -10.60 -22.08
N SER A 188 -1.87 -9.65 -22.09
CA SER A 188 -0.68 -9.67 -21.23
C SER A 188 -0.36 -8.28 -20.68
N GLY A 189 0.46 -8.25 -19.65
CA GLY A 189 0.88 -6.97 -19.09
C GLY A 189 1.80 -7.12 -17.89
N ILE A 190 2.42 -5.98 -17.56
CA ILE A 190 3.27 -5.82 -16.39
C ILE A 190 2.85 -4.55 -15.67
N THR A 191 2.73 -4.64 -14.34
CA THR A 191 2.59 -3.47 -13.48
C THR A 191 3.70 -3.50 -12.44
N LEU A 192 4.50 -2.45 -12.40
CA LEU A 192 5.51 -2.22 -11.38
C LEU A 192 5.12 -1.01 -10.55
N GLN A 193 5.17 -1.17 -9.24
CA GLN A 193 4.95 -0.08 -8.30
C GLN A 193 6.14 0.06 -7.37
N GLU A 194 6.53 1.29 -7.09
CA GLU A 194 7.66 1.64 -6.23
C GLU A 194 7.37 2.88 -5.41
N GLY A 195 8.19 3.12 -4.38
CA GLY A 195 8.07 4.26 -3.50
C GLY A 195 7.84 3.87 -2.05
N GLY A 196 7.43 4.84 -1.24
CA GLY A 196 7.23 4.63 0.20
C GLY A 196 6.70 5.85 0.92
N LEU A 197 6.35 5.63 2.18
CA LEU A 197 6.00 6.69 3.12
C LEU A 197 7.03 6.74 4.23
N GLU A 198 7.55 7.92 4.48
CA GLU A 198 8.56 8.19 5.49
C GLU A 198 8.08 9.29 6.43
N SER A 199 8.71 9.39 7.61
CA SER A 199 8.47 10.51 8.52
C SER A 199 9.71 10.94 9.27
N TRP A 200 9.83 12.26 9.48
CA TRP A 200 10.60 12.81 10.57
C TRP A 200 9.70 12.91 11.79
N THR A 201 10.10 12.25 12.88
CA THR A 201 9.33 12.14 14.11
C THR A 201 10.04 12.88 15.25
N PHE A 202 9.31 13.77 15.91
CA PHE A 202 9.77 14.47 17.11
C PHE A 202 8.89 14.02 18.28
N SER A 203 9.51 13.49 19.33
CA SER A 203 8.77 12.88 20.44
C SER A 203 9.24 13.40 21.77
N SER A 204 8.31 13.45 22.71
CA SER A 204 8.64 13.61 24.11
C SER A 204 7.80 12.67 24.98
N SER A 205 8.37 12.27 26.11
CA SER A 205 7.72 11.43 27.10
C SER A 205 8.12 11.78 28.51
N MET A 206 7.20 11.60 29.45
CA MET A 206 7.44 11.82 30.87
C MET A 206 6.76 10.78 31.75
N GLU A 207 7.33 10.54 32.93
CA GLU A 207 6.66 9.80 34.00
C GLU A 207 5.75 10.77 34.77
N VAL A 208 4.44 10.65 34.58
CA VAL A 208 3.42 11.53 35.21
C VAL A 208 3.02 11.06 36.60
N SER A 209 3.17 9.78 36.87
CA SER A 209 2.94 9.14 38.17
C SER A 209 3.83 7.92 38.26
N LYS A 210 4.03 7.37 39.45
CA LYS A 210 4.86 6.18 39.64
C LYS A 210 4.45 5.06 38.65
N ASN A 211 5.39 4.67 37.78
CA ASN A 211 5.21 3.64 36.75
C ASN A 211 4.17 3.98 35.66
N MET A 212 3.73 5.22 35.52
CA MET A 212 2.83 5.67 34.48
C MET A 212 3.51 6.71 33.60
N TYR A 213 3.65 6.39 32.35
CA TYR A 213 4.33 7.19 31.33
C TYR A 213 3.33 7.71 30.30
N VAL A 214 3.49 8.94 29.87
CA VAL A 214 2.72 9.55 28.79
C VAL A 214 3.69 10.16 27.81
N GLY A 215 3.42 10.02 26.54
CA GLY A 215 4.25 10.57 25.49
C GLY A 215 3.47 11.03 24.29
N ALA A 216 4.06 11.90 23.51
CA ALA A 216 3.51 12.39 22.25
C ALA A 216 4.58 12.40 21.16
N SER A 217 4.17 12.13 19.93
CA SER A 217 5.00 12.21 18.71
C SER A 217 4.32 13.10 17.69
N LEU A 218 5.03 14.10 17.18
CA LEU A 218 4.67 14.84 15.98
C LEU A 218 5.44 14.24 14.80
N ASN A 219 4.71 13.80 13.77
CA ASN A 219 5.28 13.23 12.57
C ASN A 219 5.10 14.21 11.40
N VAL A 220 6.20 14.53 10.73
CA VAL A 220 6.21 15.23 9.43
C VAL A 220 6.42 14.17 8.37
N ASN A 221 5.39 13.88 7.60
CA ASN A 221 5.36 12.79 6.64
C ASN A 221 5.74 13.29 5.25
N SER A 222 6.48 12.47 4.53
CA SER A 222 6.78 12.62 3.10
C SER A 222 6.71 11.25 2.42
N GLY A 223 6.69 11.25 1.10
CA GLY A 223 6.73 10.01 0.34
C GLY A 223 6.62 10.23 -1.15
N THR A 224 6.83 9.14 -1.86
CA THR A 224 6.61 9.05 -3.31
C THR A 224 5.89 7.76 -3.63
N PHE A 225 5.16 7.76 -4.71
CA PHE A 225 4.60 6.55 -5.28
C PHE A 225 4.64 6.65 -6.78
N LYS A 226 5.13 5.59 -7.44
CA LYS A 226 5.10 5.48 -8.89
C LYS A 226 4.52 4.14 -9.28
N SER A 227 3.62 4.16 -10.26
CA SER A 227 3.06 2.96 -10.88
C SER A 227 3.24 3.05 -12.37
N ASN A 228 3.86 2.06 -12.97
CA ASN A 228 3.95 1.89 -14.42
C ASN A 228 3.21 0.62 -14.80
N ARG A 229 2.15 0.75 -15.59
CA ARG A 229 1.33 -0.37 -16.06
C ARG A 229 1.34 -0.43 -17.57
N GLU A 230 1.86 -1.53 -18.09
CA GLU A 230 1.80 -1.89 -19.50
C GLU A 230 0.76 -2.98 -19.72
N TYR A 231 -0.04 -2.83 -20.76
CA TYR A 231 -1.10 -3.75 -21.16
C TYR A 231 -1.07 -3.99 -22.65
N PHE A 232 -1.23 -5.25 -23.06
CA PHE A 232 -1.22 -5.68 -24.45
C PHE A 232 -2.42 -6.56 -24.76
N GLU A 233 -2.98 -6.40 -25.97
CA GLU A 233 -3.86 -7.37 -26.63
C GLU A 233 -3.26 -7.75 -27.97
N ASP A 234 -2.81 -9.02 -28.11
CA ASP A 234 -2.10 -9.52 -29.26
C ASP A 234 -2.91 -10.56 -30.05
N ASP A 235 -3.01 -10.41 -31.37
CA ASP A 235 -3.61 -11.44 -32.26
C ASP A 235 -2.63 -12.57 -32.53
N THR A 236 -2.29 -13.35 -31.50
CA THR A 236 -1.33 -14.48 -31.60
C THR A 236 -1.83 -15.64 -32.48
N LYS A 237 -3.11 -15.64 -32.87
CA LYS A 237 -3.72 -16.70 -33.69
C LYS A 237 -4.12 -16.26 -35.09
N GLY A 238 -3.86 -15.00 -35.48
CA GLY A 238 -4.20 -14.45 -36.77
C GLY A 238 -5.72 -14.39 -37.03
N ILE A 239 -6.52 -14.19 -35.97
CA ILE A 239 -7.98 -14.10 -36.09
C ILE A 239 -8.38 -12.87 -36.91
N TYR A 240 -7.64 -11.79 -36.80
CA TYR A 240 -7.88 -10.53 -37.49
C TYR A 240 -7.01 -10.36 -38.75
N ALA A 241 -6.34 -11.44 -39.21
CA ALA A 241 -5.64 -11.44 -40.50
C ALA A 241 -6.64 -11.13 -41.63
N ASN A 242 -6.29 -10.17 -42.50
CA ASN A 242 -7.14 -9.69 -43.61
C ASN A 242 -8.47 -9.00 -43.19
N VAL A 243 -8.69 -8.72 -41.92
CA VAL A 243 -9.83 -7.96 -41.42
C VAL A 243 -9.45 -6.48 -41.35
N GLU A 244 -10.23 -5.59 -41.96
CA GLU A 244 -10.09 -4.15 -41.79
C GLU A 244 -10.69 -3.75 -40.44
N THR A 245 -9.89 -3.26 -39.51
CA THR A 245 -10.36 -2.80 -38.21
C THR A 245 -11.05 -1.42 -38.30
N ALA A 246 -10.60 -0.58 -39.24
CA ALA A 246 -11.32 0.61 -39.67
C ALA A 246 -11.88 0.40 -41.08
N PRO A 247 -13.18 0.18 -41.24
CA PRO A 247 -13.80 -0.16 -42.52
C PRO A 247 -13.49 0.82 -43.65
N GLY A 248 -13.13 0.28 -44.81
CA GLY A 248 -12.73 1.07 -45.98
C GLY A 248 -11.27 1.54 -45.98
N ASN A 249 -10.50 1.20 -44.96
CA ASN A 249 -9.09 1.50 -44.86
C ASN A 249 -8.24 0.22 -44.91
N ALA A 250 -7.75 -0.11 -46.10
CA ALA A 250 -6.96 -1.33 -46.34
C ALA A 250 -5.64 -1.38 -45.54
N PHE A 251 -5.14 -0.24 -45.09
CA PHE A 251 -3.95 -0.13 -44.21
C PHE A 251 -4.16 -0.86 -42.88
N THR A 252 -5.43 -0.93 -42.40
CA THR A 252 -5.78 -1.50 -41.10
C THR A 252 -5.99 -3.01 -41.10
N LYS A 253 -5.65 -3.69 -42.22
CA LYS A 253 -5.59 -5.14 -42.27
C LYS A 253 -4.42 -5.70 -41.47
N ASN A 254 -4.57 -6.95 -41.02
CA ASN A 254 -3.54 -7.66 -40.26
C ASN A 254 -3.21 -6.95 -38.92
N PHE A 255 -4.24 -6.64 -38.15
CA PHE A 255 -4.06 -6.20 -36.77
C PHE A 255 -3.21 -7.24 -36.02
N THR A 256 -2.19 -6.78 -35.31
CA THR A 256 -1.27 -7.61 -34.53
C THR A 256 -1.32 -7.28 -33.04
N THR A 257 -1.33 -6.01 -32.67
CA THR A 257 -1.21 -5.59 -31.26
C THR A 257 -1.97 -4.30 -30.98
N PHE A 258 -2.62 -4.25 -29.84
CA PHE A 258 -3.00 -3.04 -29.14
C PHE A 258 -2.18 -2.94 -27.85
N TYR A 259 -1.51 -1.81 -27.67
CA TYR A 259 -0.72 -1.48 -26.49
C TYR A 259 -1.27 -0.26 -25.77
N ARG A 260 -1.21 -0.30 -24.44
CA ARG A 260 -1.57 0.79 -23.53
C ARG A 260 -0.56 0.89 -22.41
N ASN A 261 -0.14 2.10 -22.06
CA ASN A 261 0.70 2.39 -20.92
C ASN A 261 0.07 3.47 -20.03
N ASP A 262 -0.02 3.18 -18.74
CA ASP A 262 -0.50 4.10 -17.70
C ASP A 262 0.64 4.32 -16.70
N VAL A 263 1.11 5.55 -16.56
CA VAL A 263 2.12 5.93 -15.57
C VAL A 263 1.51 6.90 -14.58
N LEU A 264 1.56 6.56 -13.31
CA LEU A 264 1.11 7.38 -12.20
C LEU A 264 2.32 7.71 -11.34
N ASP A 265 2.50 8.98 -11.02
CA ASP A 265 3.59 9.49 -10.19
C ASP A 265 3.05 10.43 -9.12
N TRP A 266 3.38 10.19 -7.84
CA TRP A 266 2.92 10.97 -6.69
C TRP A 266 4.07 11.54 -5.90
N GLU A 267 3.93 12.81 -5.54
CA GLU A 267 4.62 13.44 -4.42
C GLU A 267 3.65 13.55 -3.24
N ILE A 268 4.06 13.03 -2.09
CA ILE A 268 3.22 12.92 -0.89
C ILE A 268 3.85 13.75 0.22
N SER A 269 3.04 14.60 0.88
CA SER A 269 3.45 15.33 2.07
C SER A 269 2.32 15.41 3.08
N GLY A 270 2.64 15.51 4.38
CA GLY A 270 1.62 15.59 5.41
C GLY A 270 2.19 15.65 6.80
N TRP A 271 1.32 15.63 7.80
CA TRP A 271 1.71 15.55 9.20
C TRP A 271 0.65 14.85 10.02
N ASP A 272 1.04 14.35 11.19
CA ASP A 272 0.13 13.78 12.17
C ASP A 272 0.67 13.84 13.59
N LEU A 273 -0.20 13.61 14.55
CA LEU A 273 0.09 13.53 15.96
C LEU A 273 -0.26 12.13 16.49
N LYS A 274 0.59 11.56 17.30
CA LYS A 274 0.33 10.33 18.07
C LYS A 274 0.55 10.61 19.55
N VAL A 275 -0.38 10.16 20.39
CA VAL A 275 -0.28 10.21 21.85
C VAL A 275 -0.34 8.81 22.39
N GLY A 276 0.49 8.53 23.38
CA GLY A 276 0.56 7.22 24.00
C GLY A 276 0.66 7.25 25.51
N THR A 277 0.29 6.13 26.12
CA THR A 277 0.49 5.88 27.55
C THR A 277 1.00 4.46 27.78
N ILE A 278 1.84 4.29 28.79
CA ILE A 278 2.25 2.98 29.30
C ILE A 278 2.10 3.01 30.83
N TYR A 279 1.41 1.98 31.33
CA TYR A 279 1.31 1.71 32.75
C TYR A 279 2.02 0.42 33.12
N GLN A 280 3.05 0.51 33.94
CA GLN A 280 3.78 -0.65 34.48
C GLN A 280 3.14 -1.07 35.80
N LEU A 281 2.17 -2.00 35.71
CA LEU A 281 1.46 -2.51 36.89
C LEU A 281 2.41 -3.13 37.93
N SER A 282 3.43 -3.84 37.43
CA SER A 282 4.47 -4.47 38.26
C SER A 282 5.74 -4.64 37.46
N LYS A 283 6.80 -5.21 38.03
CA LYS A 283 7.99 -5.62 37.26
C LYS A 283 7.70 -6.66 36.17
N ILE A 284 6.52 -7.29 36.22
CA ILE A 284 6.15 -8.39 35.34
C ILE A 284 5.22 -7.90 34.22
N ALA A 285 4.24 -7.03 34.50
CA ALA A 285 3.17 -6.68 33.58
C ALA A 285 3.17 -5.21 33.19
N ARG A 286 2.96 -4.93 31.90
CA ARG A 286 2.79 -3.60 31.33
C ARG A 286 1.54 -3.56 30.45
N PHE A 287 0.86 -2.41 30.42
CA PHE A 287 -0.23 -2.10 29.53
C PHE A 287 0.14 -0.85 28.74
N GLY A 288 -0.11 -0.86 27.45
CA GLY A 288 0.13 0.26 26.56
C GLY A 288 -1.14 0.63 25.81
N ALA A 289 -1.35 1.92 25.57
CA ALA A 289 -2.40 2.40 24.68
C ALA A 289 -1.88 3.59 23.87
N THR A 290 -2.32 3.69 22.61
CA THR A 290 -2.02 4.84 21.75
C THR A 290 -3.24 5.28 20.97
N VAL A 291 -3.28 6.58 20.70
CA VAL A 291 -4.20 7.21 19.75
C VAL A 291 -3.36 7.93 18.71
N GLN A 292 -3.47 7.52 17.46
CA GLN A 292 -2.95 8.26 16.33
C GLN A 292 -4.10 9.05 15.72
N PHE A 293 -3.93 10.35 15.65
CA PHE A 293 -4.89 11.26 15.03
C PHE A 293 -4.85 11.10 13.51
N PRO A 294 -5.93 11.48 12.81
CA PRO A 294 -5.98 11.44 11.36
C PRO A 294 -4.76 12.13 10.75
N LYS A 295 -4.14 11.46 9.78
CA LYS A 295 -3.12 12.05 8.93
C LYS A 295 -3.83 12.75 7.77
N THR A 296 -3.41 13.95 7.46
CA THR A 296 -3.81 14.60 6.22
C THR A 296 -2.60 14.61 5.29
N PHE A 297 -2.72 13.87 4.19
CA PHE A 297 -1.73 13.82 3.12
C PHE A 297 -2.17 14.69 1.97
N THR A 298 -1.32 15.63 1.55
CA THR A 298 -1.45 16.32 0.28
C THR A 298 -0.72 15.52 -0.79
N ILE A 299 -1.44 15.11 -1.82
CA ILE A 299 -0.95 14.35 -2.96
C ILE A 299 -0.87 15.28 -4.17
N LYS A 300 0.33 15.37 -4.75
CA LYS A 300 0.51 15.93 -6.10
C LYS A 300 0.70 14.77 -7.05
N GLU A 301 -0.25 14.63 -7.95
CA GLU A 301 -0.32 13.51 -8.87
C GLU A 301 -0.04 13.97 -10.29
N THR A 302 0.82 13.22 -10.98
CA THR A 302 0.99 13.31 -12.43
C THR A 302 0.59 11.96 -13.03
N TYR A 303 -0.39 11.99 -13.92
CA TYR A 303 -0.81 10.83 -14.70
C TYR A 303 -0.39 11.03 -16.16
N THR A 304 0.23 10.01 -16.76
CA THR A 304 0.62 10.01 -18.16
C THR A 304 0.04 8.78 -18.83
N PHE A 305 -0.58 9.00 -19.99
CA PHE A 305 -1.20 7.96 -20.79
C PHE A 305 -0.53 7.86 -22.16
N ASP A 306 -0.26 6.63 -22.61
CA ASP A 306 0.15 6.34 -23.97
C ASP A 306 -0.53 5.07 -24.51
N ALA A 307 -0.73 5.01 -25.82
CA ALA A 307 -1.25 3.82 -26.49
C ALA A 307 -0.85 3.82 -27.96
N HIS A 308 -0.73 2.63 -28.54
CA HIS A 308 -0.57 2.43 -29.98
C HIS A 308 -1.24 1.14 -30.46
N SER A 309 -1.44 1.04 -31.75
CA SER A 309 -1.84 -0.18 -32.45
C SER A 309 -0.82 -0.57 -33.50
N GLU A 310 -0.77 -1.85 -33.87
CA GLU A 310 0.14 -2.35 -34.89
C GLU A 310 -0.63 -3.19 -35.93
N PHE A 311 -0.29 -2.95 -37.20
CA PHE A 311 -0.89 -3.61 -38.37
C PHE A 311 0.21 -4.12 -39.31
N GLY A 312 0.50 -5.42 -39.25
CA GLY A 312 1.50 -6.04 -40.12
C GLY A 312 2.87 -5.39 -40.06
N GLY A 313 3.29 -4.92 -38.86
CA GLY A 313 4.56 -4.25 -38.61
C GLY A 313 4.52 -2.72 -38.77
N ASN A 314 3.37 -2.13 -39.08
CA ASN A 314 3.20 -0.67 -39.10
C ASN A 314 2.54 -0.23 -37.78
N ILE A 315 3.19 0.68 -37.07
CA ILE A 315 2.74 1.23 -35.79
C ILE A 315 1.92 2.52 -36.06
N VAL A 316 0.79 2.62 -35.37
CA VAL A 316 -0.05 3.81 -35.31
C VAL A 316 -0.06 4.30 -33.86
N ASP A 317 0.61 5.40 -33.61
CA ASP A 317 0.64 6.06 -32.30
C ASP A 317 -0.56 7.00 -32.11
N LEU A 318 -0.95 7.19 -30.86
CA LEU A 318 -1.88 8.28 -30.53
C LEU A 318 -1.27 9.63 -30.90
N PRO A 319 -2.08 10.57 -31.45
CA PRO A 319 -1.66 11.95 -31.64
C PRO A 319 -1.19 12.60 -30.33
N SER A 320 -0.16 13.45 -30.41
CA SER A 320 0.45 14.08 -29.21
C SER A 320 -0.54 14.93 -28.42
N ASP A 321 -1.42 15.66 -29.12
CA ASP A 321 -2.48 16.48 -28.49
C ASP A 321 -3.49 15.62 -27.71
N LEU A 322 -3.77 14.40 -28.17
CA LEU A 322 -4.62 13.48 -27.47
C LEU A 322 -3.89 12.83 -26.26
N LYS A 323 -2.59 12.49 -26.40
CA LYS A 323 -1.76 12.03 -25.27
C LYS A 323 -1.73 13.09 -24.16
N ASP A 324 -1.47 14.35 -24.52
CA ASP A 324 -1.45 15.47 -23.56
C ASP A 324 -2.81 15.68 -22.89
N TYR A 325 -3.89 15.50 -23.66
CA TYR A 325 -5.26 15.62 -23.13
C TYR A 325 -5.64 14.47 -22.17
N LEU A 326 -5.18 13.25 -22.44
CA LEU A 326 -5.42 12.06 -21.58
C LEU A 326 -4.48 12.03 -20.38
N SER A 327 -3.43 12.85 -20.36
CA SER A 327 -2.52 13.02 -19.24
C SER A 327 -2.98 14.17 -18.36
N ASP A 328 -2.77 14.07 -17.04
CA ASP A 328 -3.27 15.09 -16.10
C ASP A 328 -2.27 15.36 -14.96
N LYS A 329 -2.36 16.56 -14.39
CA LYS A 329 -1.66 16.96 -13.17
C LYS A 329 -2.68 17.55 -12.20
N VAL A 330 -2.81 16.87 -11.08
CA VAL A 330 -3.81 17.22 -10.07
C VAL A 330 -3.21 17.26 -8.68
N GLU A 331 -3.88 17.97 -7.78
CA GLU A 331 -3.51 18.02 -6.37
C GLU A 331 -4.77 17.84 -5.52
N TYR A 332 -4.64 17.06 -4.44
CA TYR A 332 -5.75 16.80 -3.52
C TYR A 332 -5.23 16.31 -2.17
N ASP A 333 -6.13 16.30 -1.19
CA ASP A 333 -5.81 15.77 0.13
C ASP A 333 -6.53 14.44 0.37
N ILE A 334 -5.84 13.54 1.10
CA ILE A 334 -6.42 12.32 1.68
C ILE A 334 -6.28 12.40 3.20
N THR A 335 -7.42 12.37 3.90
CA THR A 335 -7.46 12.29 5.36
C THR A 335 -7.68 10.83 5.77
N THR A 336 -6.79 10.30 6.60
CA THR A 336 -6.86 8.92 7.10
C THR A 336 -7.72 8.83 8.36
N PRO A 337 -8.21 7.64 8.76
CA PRO A 337 -8.94 7.48 10.01
C PRO A 337 -8.09 7.65 11.26
N PHE A 338 -8.74 7.77 12.41
CA PHE A 338 -8.12 7.53 13.71
C PHE A 338 -7.63 6.08 13.82
N VAL A 339 -6.46 5.89 14.46
CA VAL A 339 -5.95 4.56 14.81
C VAL A 339 -5.84 4.44 16.33
N LEU A 340 -6.56 3.49 16.90
CA LEU A 340 -6.60 3.22 18.34
C LEU A 340 -5.90 1.89 18.62
N THR A 341 -4.87 1.89 19.46
CA THR A 341 -4.15 0.66 19.80
C THR A 341 -4.18 0.41 21.31
N GLY A 342 -4.44 -0.83 21.68
CA GLY A 342 -4.31 -1.34 23.04
C GLY A 342 -3.40 -2.55 23.08
N ALA A 343 -2.51 -2.62 24.08
CA ALA A 343 -1.52 -3.68 24.19
C ALA A 343 -1.27 -4.08 25.64
N ALA A 344 -0.88 -5.34 25.84
CA ALA A 344 -0.44 -5.86 27.12
C ALA A 344 0.83 -6.71 26.92
N SER A 345 1.75 -6.66 27.88
CA SER A 345 2.91 -7.51 27.91
C SER A 345 3.22 -8.03 29.30
N VAL A 346 3.77 -9.23 29.36
CA VAL A 346 4.24 -9.84 30.61
C VAL A 346 5.70 -10.31 30.42
N ASN A 347 6.51 -10.12 31.44
CA ASN A 347 7.91 -10.56 31.48
C ASN A 347 8.13 -11.47 32.70
N VAL A 348 8.40 -12.73 32.44
CA VAL A 348 8.67 -13.72 33.49
C VAL A 348 10.05 -14.33 33.23
N LYS A 349 11.01 -13.95 34.05
CA LYS A 349 12.39 -14.49 34.01
C LYS A 349 13.03 -14.45 32.61
N GLY A 350 12.89 -13.33 31.92
CA GLY A 350 13.46 -13.12 30.58
C GLY A 350 12.59 -13.59 29.41
N LEU A 351 11.45 -14.25 29.69
CA LEU A 351 10.43 -14.55 28.69
C LEU A 351 9.42 -13.41 28.68
N ILE A 352 9.34 -12.68 27.56
CA ILE A 352 8.37 -11.64 27.31
C ILE A 352 7.30 -12.22 26.37
N LEU A 353 6.02 -12.10 26.78
CA LEU A 353 4.86 -12.34 25.92
C LEU A 353 4.14 -11.02 25.74
N SER A 354 3.75 -10.70 24.52
CA SER A 354 3.04 -9.47 24.21
C SER A 354 1.89 -9.73 23.24
N ALA A 355 0.80 -9.01 23.44
CA ALA A 355 -0.35 -8.99 22.53
C ALA A 355 -0.83 -7.56 22.34
N GLU A 356 -1.33 -7.27 21.14
CA GLU A 356 -1.74 -5.95 20.71
C GLU A 356 -2.97 -6.05 19.80
N ALA A 357 -3.91 -5.15 19.97
CA ALA A 357 -5.05 -4.95 19.08
C ALA A 357 -5.09 -3.50 18.61
N THR A 358 -5.19 -3.31 17.28
CA THR A 358 -5.29 -1.99 16.65
C THR A 358 -6.61 -1.88 15.91
N LEU A 359 -7.43 -0.91 16.28
CA LEU A 359 -8.73 -0.62 15.68
C LEU A 359 -8.60 0.57 14.73
N THR A 360 -9.06 0.39 13.50
CA THR A 360 -9.10 1.43 12.46
C THR A 360 -10.42 1.33 11.70
N ASP A 361 -11.17 2.42 11.62
CA ASP A 361 -12.39 2.49 10.80
C ASP A 361 -12.09 3.16 9.46
N TYR A 362 -11.80 2.34 8.44
CA TYR A 362 -11.43 2.82 7.12
C TYR A 362 -12.56 3.55 6.39
N SER A 363 -13.81 3.42 6.82
CA SER A 363 -14.93 4.19 6.27
C SER A 363 -14.85 5.70 6.57
N GLN A 364 -13.95 6.12 7.49
CA GLN A 364 -13.67 7.52 7.81
C GLN A 364 -12.62 8.16 6.87
N THR A 365 -12.01 7.37 5.96
CA THR A 365 -11.08 7.92 4.97
C THR A 365 -11.81 8.88 4.03
N GLU A 366 -11.19 10.01 3.68
CA GLU A 366 -11.86 11.05 2.89
C GLU A 366 -10.89 11.73 1.91
N PHE A 367 -11.33 11.91 0.67
CA PHE A 367 -10.73 12.82 -0.31
C PHE A 367 -11.26 14.22 -0.13
N SER A 368 -10.39 15.22 -0.18
CA SER A 368 -10.75 16.63 -0.04
C SER A 368 -9.84 17.56 -0.86
N ASN A 369 -10.17 18.85 -0.88
CA ASN A 369 -9.39 19.93 -1.50
C ASN A 369 -8.94 19.67 -2.95
N PRO A 370 -9.85 19.24 -3.87
CA PRO A 370 -9.49 18.91 -5.23
C PRO A 370 -9.01 20.15 -6.01
N LYS A 371 -7.86 20.02 -6.69
CA LYS A 371 -7.38 20.98 -7.70
C LYS A 371 -7.14 20.22 -9.00
N GLY A 372 -7.79 20.61 -10.07
CA GLY A 372 -7.80 19.90 -11.34
C GLY A 372 -8.82 18.75 -11.43
N ILE A 373 -9.56 18.47 -10.36
CA ILE A 373 -10.56 17.40 -10.29
C ILE A 373 -11.90 17.99 -9.86
N SER A 374 -13.02 17.42 -10.31
CA SER A 374 -14.33 17.90 -9.90
C SER A 374 -14.66 17.50 -8.45
N THR A 375 -15.24 18.42 -7.69
CA THR A 375 -15.69 18.17 -6.31
C THR A 375 -16.77 17.07 -6.27
N SER A 376 -17.63 16.97 -7.28
CA SER A 376 -18.66 15.95 -7.37
C SER A 376 -18.07 14.53 -7.51
N TYR A 377 -16.93 14.39 -8.19
CA TYR A 377 -16.22 13.11 -8.28
C TYR A 377 -15.75 12.64 -6.90
N PHE A 378 -15.11 13.51 -6.12
CA PHE A 378 -14.69 13.17 -4.76
C PHE A 378 -15.85 12.90 -3.82
N ALA A 379 -16.97 13.62 -3.97
CA ALA A 379 -18.19 13.33 -3.21
C ALA A 379 -18.69 11.90 -3.51
N GLY A 380 -18.60 11.44 -4.77
CA GLY A 380 -18.88 10.06 -5.17
C GLY A 380 -17.93 9.06 -4.49
N LEU A 381 -16.60 9.25 -4.62
CA LEU A 381 -15.60 8.38 -3.98
C LEU A 381 -15.76 8.29 -2.47
N ASN A 382 -16.02 9.43 -1.81
CA ASN A 382 -16.23 9.48 -0.36
C ASN A 382 -17.50 8.73 0.06
N LYS A 383 -18.55 8.76 -0.75
CA LYS A 383 -19.76 7.96 -0.53
C LYS A 383 -19.44 6.47 -0.67
N ASP A 384 -18.74 6.08 -1.72
CA ASP A 384 -18.37 4.69 -1.99
C ASP A 384 -17.46 4.14 -0.88
N MET A 385 -16.50 4.92 -0.37
CA MET A 385 -15.68 4.52 0.79
C MET A 385 -16.52 4.23 2.02
N LYS A 386 -17.53 5.05 2.34
CA LYS A 386 -18.46 4.81 3.46
C LYS A 386 -19.30 3.56 3.27
N GLU A 387 -19.69 3.25 2.03
CA GLU A 387 -20.50 2.08 1.70
C GLU A 387 -19.67 0.79 1.65
N LEU A 388 -18.45 0.82 1.11
CA LEU A 388 -17.64 -0.36 0.83
C LEU A 388 -16.64 -0.69 1.93
N LEU A 389 -16.14 0.31 2.67
CA LEU A 389 -15.13 0.11 3.71
C LEU A 389 -15.77 -0.08 5.09
N ARG A 390 -15.00 -0.69 6.00
CA ARG A 390 -15.42 -1.04 7.37
C ARG A 390 -14.35 -0.75 8.41
N ALA A 391 -14.75 -0.76 9.67
CA ALA A 391 -13.83 -0.87 10.79
C ALA A 391 -13.22 -2.27 10.86
N VAL A 392 -11.94 -2.35 11.13
CA VAL A 392 -11.18 -3.59 11.32
C VAL A 392 -10.35 -3.55 12.59
N ALA A 393 -10.16 -4.72 13.21
CA ALA A 393 -9.22 -4.92 14.30
C ALA A 393 -8.05 -5.77 13.80
N ALA A 394 -6.87 -5.17 13.68
CA ALA A 394 -5.62 -5.90 13.46
C ALA A 394 -5.12 -6.48 14.79
N LEU A 395 -4.57 -7.69 14.76
CA LEU A 395 -4.07 -8.40 15.94
C LEU A 395 -2.62 -8.78 15.75
N ASN A 396 -1.81 -8.47 16.74
CA ASN A 396 -0.38 -8.80 16.79
C ASN A 396 -0.08 -9.58 18.07
N ILE A 397 0.71 -10.63 17.97
CA ILE A 397 1.22 -11.37 19.12
C ILE A 397 2.71 -11.62 18.96
N GLY A 398 3.45 -11.58 20.05
CA GLY A 398 4.89 -11.71 20.03
C GLY A 398 5.45 -12.37 21.29
N VAL A 399 6.58 -13.02 21.10
CA VAL A 399 7.37 -13.63 22.15
C VAL A 399 8.84 -13.22 21.98
N GLU A 400 9.51 -12.88 23.07
CA GLU A 400 10.97 -12.70 23.16
C GLU A 400 11.48 -13.52 24.35
N TYR A 401 12.51 -14.29 24.14
CA TYR A 401 13.23 -14.95 25.22
C TYR A 401 14.69 -14.52 25.23
N THR A 402 15.12 -13.97 26.37
CA THR A 402 16.52 -13.61 26.59
C THR A 402 17.24 -14.79 27.23
N ILE A 403 18.26 -15.33 26.54
CA ILE A 403 19.11 -16.41 27.06
C ILE A 403 20.01 -15.79 28.14
N PRO A 404 19.88 -16.26 29.40
CA PRO A 404 20.71 -15.74 30.49
C PRO A 404 22.20 -15.85 30.20
N GLU A 405 22.99 -14.90 30.71
CA GLU A 405 24.46 -14.83 30.64
C GLU A 405 25.07 -14.62 29.24
N VAL A 406 24.33 -14.86 28.14
CA VAL A 406 24.88 -14.76 26.78
C VAL A 406 24.46 -13.46 26.10
N GLY A 407 23.37 -12.81 26.56
CA GLY A 407 22.84 -11.58 25.95
C GLY A 407 22.12 -11.83 24.61
N ILE A 408 21.91 -13.09 24.21
CA ILE A 408 21.16 -13.45 22.99
C ILE A 408 19.67 -13.43 23.30
N ARG A 409 18.92 -12.83 22.40
CA ARG A 409 17.45 -12.78 22.40
C ARG A 409 16.91 -13.49 21.18
N VAL A 410 15.94 -14.35 21.37
CA VAL A 410 15.23 -15.06 20.29
C VAL A 410 13.78 -14.61 20.30
N ARG A 411 13.21 -14.36 19.12
CA ARG A 411 11.88 -13.78 18.94
C ARG A 411 11.06 -14.55 17.94
N GLY A 412 9.75 -14.52 18.16
CA GLY A 412 8.76 -15.00 17.22
C GLY A 412 7.49 -14.18 17.35
N GLY A 413 6.73 -14.07 16.27
CA GLY A 413 5.49 -13.32 16.31
C GLY A 413 4.57 -13.61 15.13
N PHE A 414 3.35 -13.10 15.25
CA PHE A 414 2.33 -13.20 14.21
C PHE A 414 1.57 -11.89 14.12
N ILE A 415 1.30 -11.46 12.87
CA ILE A 415 0.55 -10.25 12.53
C ILE A 415 -0.67 -10.66 11.70
N SER A 416 -1.84 -10.15 12.03
CA SER A 416 -3.06 -10.31 11.24
C SER A 416 -3.70 -8.95 10.99
N GLN A 417 -3.79 -8.57 9.71
CA GLN A 417 -4.40 -7.33 9.23
C GLN A 417 -5.57 -7.67 8.31
N PRO A 418 -6.81 -7.68 8.81
CA PRO A 418 -7.99 -7.99 8.00
C PRO A 418 -8.18 -6.98 6.86
N SER A 419 -8.79 -7.43 5.75
CA SER A 419 -9.14 -6.53 4.65
C SER A 419 -10.10 -5.42 5.12
N PRO A 420 -9.88 -4.16 4.69
CA PRO A 420 -10.77 -3.04 4.97
C PRO A 420 -12.10 -3.09 4.21
N TYR A 421 -12.22 -3.91 3.16
CA TYR A 421 -13.45 -4.00 2.38
C TYR A 421 -14.50 -4.88 3.06
N LYS A 422 -15.77 -4.47 2.95
CA LYS A 422 -16.92 -5.27 3.39
C LYS A 422 -17.12 -6.44 2.44
N GLY A 423 -17.24 -7.64 2.99
CA GLY A 423 -17.54 -8.84 2.20
C GLY A 423 -16.33 -9.57 1.64
N ASP A 424 -15.12 -9.03 1.77
CA ASP A 424 -13.91 -9.74 1.38
C ASP A 424 -13.74 -11.06 2.14
N PRO A 425 -13.28 -12.12 1.48
CA PRO A 425 -12.89 -13.38 2.10
C PRO A 425 -11.76 -13.16 3.11
N SER A 426 -11.65 -14.05 4.11
CA SER A 426 -10.64 -13.94 5.17
C SER A 426 -9.19 -14.11 4.69
N ASP A 427 -8.97 -14.69 3.51
CA ASP A 427 -7.67 -14.86 2.88
C ASP A 427 -7.19 -13.61 2.12
N PHE A 428 -8.04 -12.58 2.00
CA PHE A 428 -7.66 -11.25 1.51
C PHE A 428 -7.02 -10.38 2.61
N GLY A 429 -7.19 -10.75 3.88
CA GLY A 429 -6.44 -10.16 4.99
C GLY A 429 -4.97 -10.54 4.93
N LYS A 430 -4.08 -9.57 5.15
CA LYS A 430 -2.62 -9.78 5.21
C LYS A 430 -2.25 -10.48 6.51
N LYS A 431 -1.47 -11.54 6.43
CA LYS A 431 -0.95 -12.30 7.57
C LYS A 431 0.56 -12.40 7.46
N TYR A 432 1.26 -12.27 8.59
CA TYR A 432 2.71 -12.42 8.62
C TYR A 432 3.12 -13.30 9.77
N LEU A 433 4.05 -14.21 9.49
CA LEU A 433 4.82 -14.94 10.49
C LEU A 433 6.18 -14.28 10.60
N THR A 434 6.62 -13.99 11.83
CA THR A 434 7.86 -13.27 12.06
C THR A 434 8.80 -14.04 12.99
N GLY A 435 10.09 -13.84 12.82
CA GLY A 435 11.12 -14.37 13.68
C GLY A 435 12.30 -13.41 13.76
N GLY A 436 13.09 -13.50 14.82
CA GLY A 436 14.25 -12.63 14.96
C GLY A 436 15.23 -13.11 16.01
N VAL A 437 16.44 -12.60 15.89
CA VAL A 437 17.52 -12.78 16.88
C VAL A 437 18.13 -11.42 17.18
N GLY A 438 18.53 -11.22 18.44
CA GLY A 438 19.22 -10.02 18.87
C GLY A 438 20.38 -10.38 19.79
N PHE A 439 21.39 -9.56 19.78
CA PHE A 439 22.51 -9.64 20.70
C PHE A 439 22.65 -8.30 21.43
N LEU A 440 22.73 -8.33 22.74
CA LEU A 440 22.93 -7.17 23.59
C LEU A 440 24.21 -7.33 24.40
N ALA A 441 25.23 -6.55 24.06
CA ALA A 441 26.51 -6.53 24.77
C ALA A 441 26.49 -5.45 25.86
N ASP A 442 26.70 -5.84 27.13
CA ASP A 442 26.87 -4.96 28.30
C ASP A 442 25.80 -3.85 28.42
N GLU A 443 24.57 -4.13 27.96
CA GLU A 443 23.46 -3.16 27.87
C GLU A 443 23.80 -1.89 27.08
N THR A 444 24.91 -1.88 26.35
CA THR A 444 25.43 -0.71 25.62
C THR A 444 25.22 -0.84 24.13
N PHE A 445 25.56 -1.98 23.56
CA PHE A 445 25.48 -2.22 22.12
C PHE A 445 24.50 -3.33 21.80
N ALA A 446 23.60 -3.09 20.87
CA ALA A 446 22.67 -4.11 20.38
C ALA A 446 22.71 -4.24 18.86
N ILE A 447 22.62 -5.48 18.39
CA ILE A 447 22.34 -5.83 16.98
C ILE A 447 21.11 -6.71 16.99
N ASP A 448 20.12 -6.33 16.21
CA ASP A 448 18.88 -7.09 16.04
C ASP A 448 18.66 -7.38 14.55
N ILE A 449 18.27 -8.62 14.24
CA ILE A 449 17.91 -9.09 12.90
C ILE A 449 16.54 -9.71 12.99
N ALA A 450 15.65 -9.35 12.08
CA ALA A 450 14.32 -9.96 11.98
C ALA A 450 13.95 -10.27 10.54
N TYR A 451 13.10 -11.28 10.39
CA TYR A 451 12.50 -11.70 9.15
C TYR A 451 11.00 -11.83 9.34
N ALA A 452 10.23 -11.38 8.34
CA ALA A 452 8.79 -11.52 8.26
C ALA A 452 8.42 -12.11 6.90
N HIS A 453 7.63 -13.19 6.92
CA HIS A 453 7.00 -13.77 5.73
C HIS A 453 5.52 -13.46 5.78
N GLY A 454 5.04 -12.72 4.78
CA GLY A 454 3.64 -12.31 4.63
C GLY A 454 2.96 -13.01 3.46
N TRP A 455 1.63 -13.24 3.57
CA TRP A 455 0.83 -13.79 2.49
C TRP A 455 -0.61 -13.30 2.55
N TRP A 456 -1.21 -13.10 1.37
CA TRP A 456 -2.63 -12.77 1.19
C TRP A 456 -3.04 -13.00 -0.27
N LYS A 457 -4.35 -12.96 -0.53
CA LYS A 457 -4.91 -12.97 -1.87
C LYS A 457 -5.55 -11.66 -2.22
N THR A 458 -5.62 -11.38 -3.51
CA THR A 458 -6.40 -10.27 -4.06
C THR A 458 -6.79 -10.58 -5.50
N TYR A 459 -7.51 -9.68 -6.13
CA TYR A 459 -7.76 -9.70 -7.57
C TYR A 459 -7.82 -8.28 -8.12
N GLY A 460 -7.70 -8.17 -9.44
CA GLY A 460 -7.94 -6.93 -10.18
C GLY A 460 -8.54 -7.24 -11.53
N ASP A 461 -9.35 -6.34 -12.08
CA ASP A 461 -9.89 -6.44 -13.40
C ASP A 461 -9.13 -5.52 -14.35
N ASN A 462 -8.73 -6.01 -15.54
CA ASN A 462 -8.11 -5.16 -16.57
C ASN A 462 -9.12 -4.17 -17.13
N TYR A 463 -10.34 -4.64 -17.38
CA TYR A 463 -11.50 -3.87 -17.83
C TYR A 463 -12.78 -4.67 -17.54
N GLY A 464 -13.88 -3.93 -17.41
CA GLY A 464 -15.17 -4.53 -17.12
C GLY A 464 -15.16 -5.32 -15.80
N THR A 465 -16.32 -5.73 -15.36
CA THR A 465 -16.41 -6.56 -14.17
C THR A 465 -16.34 -8.03 -14.55
N ASP A 466 -15.41 -8.78 -13.98
CA ASP A 466 -15.19 -10.22 -14.20
C ASP A 466 -14.80 -10.62 -15.65
N LEU A 467 -14.68 -9.68 -16.58
CA LEU A 467 -14.38 -9.99 -17.98
C LEU A 467 -12.91 -10.35 -18.21
N SER A 468 -12.01 -9.62 -17.56
CA SER A 468 -10.56 -9.84 -17.62
C SER A 468 -9.98 -9.74 -16.21
N ARG A 469 -10.36 -10.71 -15.35
CA ARG A 469 -9.97 -10.76 -13.95
C ARG A 469 -8.69 -11.52 -13.75
N ILE A 470 -7.77 -10.90 -13.02
CA ILE A 470 -6.50 -11.47 -12.60
C ILE A 470 -6.61 -11.82 -11.12
N TYR A 471 -6.57 -13.12 -10.79
CA TYR A 471 -6.45 -13.57 -9.41
C TYR A 471 -4.98 -13.56 -9.01
N GLN A 472 -4.67 -13.14 -7.79
CA GLN A 472 -3.31 -12.93 -7.32
C GLN A 472 -3.12 -13.58 -5.94
N ASP A 473 -2.12 -14.45 -5.85
CA ASP A 473 -1.59 -14.99 -4.59
C ASP A 473 -0.27 -14.28 -4.31
N ILE A 474 -0.24 -13.48 -3.24
CA ILE A 474 0.88 -12.59 -2.93
C ILE A 474 1.67 -13.14 -1.76
N SER A 475 3.00 -13.13 -1.87
CA SER A 475 3.93 -13.25 -0.76
C SER A 475 4.83 -12.02 -0.65
N ASN A 476 5.16 -11.67 0.59
CA ASN A 476 5.95 -10.48 0.92
C ASN A 476 6.95 -10.83 2.01
N ASP A 477 8.22 -10.88 1.65
CA ASP A 477 9.32 -11.21 2.54
C ASP A 477 10.07 -9.94 2.93
N LYS A 478 10.17 -9.67 4.23
CA LYS A 478 10.92 -8.51 4.74
C LYS A 478 11.98 -8.96 5.72
N MET A 479 13.23 -8.55 5.47
CA MET A 479 14.34 -8.69 6.39
C MET A 479 14.73 -7.30 6.92
N LEU A 480 14.98 -7.18 8.21
CA LEU A 480 15.32 -5.92 8.86
C LEU A 480 16.49 -6.14 9.82
N VAL A 481 17.47 -5.23 9.76
CA VAL A 481 18.63 -5.21 10.63
C VAL A 481 18.69 -3.86 11.34
N THR A 482 18.85 -3.85 12.66
CA THR A 482 18.97 -2.64 13.48
C THR A 482 20.22 -2.71 14.36
N PHE A 483 20.95 -1.61 14.42
CA PHE A 483 22.06 -1.38 15.31
C PHE A 483 21.66 -0.29 16.30
N SER A 484 21.95 -0.51 17.60
CA SER A 484 21.67 0.47 18.64
C SER A 484 22.89 0.61 19.55
N TYR A 485 23.20 1.84 19.94
CA TYR A 485 24.26 2.13 20.87
C TYR A 485 23.74 3.05 22.00
N ARG A 486 24.02 2.67 23.25
CA ARG A 486 23.60 3.37 24.48
C ARG A 486 24.78 3.90 25.23
N PHE A 487 24.78 5.20 25.55
CA PHE A 487 25.79 5.89 26.29
C PHE A 487 25.52 5.91 27.80
#